data_8249f1cb0b9284b0a6a0eec1d99249ba
#
_entry.id   8249f1cb0b9284b0a6a0eec1d99249ba
#
_cell.length_a   1.000
_cell.length_b   1.000
_cell.length_c   1.000
_cell.angle_alpha   90.00
_cell.angle_beta   90.00
_cell.angle_gamma   90.00
#
_symmetry.space_group_name_H-M   'P 1'
#
loop_
_entity.id
_entity.type
_entity.pdbx_description
1 polymer ?
#
loop_
_entity_poly.entity_id
_entity_poly.type
_entity_poly.pdbx_seq_one_letter_code
_entity_poly.pdbx_strand_id
1 'polypeptide(L)'
;RFPQFPEYSEPGFWLAKSNGGVLAVGTAKHFGDAKQVDRSGPIVDLAAPAGAEGYWLVSDSGEVFSYGNAVHHGDLRGQTLADPVVAMTAHPTGNGYWLATADGGVFSFGNAGYHGSMGGIALNKPVVGMETTKSGNGYWLVASDGGIFSFGDAGFFGSTGDIVLNKPITSMTAARDGRGYWFVASDGGVFAFGSVEFFGSRGGNKNRRSTAGMAVTNTNDGYWLVWDDGTSFPFGDAPDFASSVAKRTVVAIEVVP
;
A
#
# COMPACT_ATOMS: atom_id res chain seq x y z
N ARG A 1 -3.40 27.30 -34.19
CA ARG A 1 -3.97 26.34 -33.21
C ARG A 1 -2.81 25.53 -32.67
N PHE A 2 -2.44 25.73 -31.42
CA PHE A 2 -1.51 24.86 -30.73
C PHE A 2 -2.20 23.50 -30.51
N PRO A 3 -1.50 22.35 -30.68
CA PRO A 3 -2.05 21.07 -30.31
C PRO A 3 -2.39 21.10 -28.82
N GLN A 4 -3.65 20.83 -28.48
CA GLN A 4 -4.04 20.56 -27.11
C GLN A 4 -3.34 19.25 -26.75
N PHE A 5 -2.34 19.31 -25.89
CA PHE A 5 -1.86 18.12 -25.19
C PHE A 5 -3.06 17.55 -24.42
N PRO A 6 -3.23 16.21 -24.39
CA PRO A 6 -4.24 15.64 -23.51
C PRO A 6 -4.04 16.22 -22.12
N GLU A 7 -5.10 16.76 -21.52
CA GLU A 7 -5.10 17.12 -20.11
C GLU A 7 -4.73 15.85 -19.35
N TYR A 8 -3.48 15.77 -18.93
CA TYR A 8 -3.11 14.81 -17.90
C TYR A 8 -3.95 15.21 -16.69
N SER A 9 -5.02 14.48 -16.42
CA SER A 9 -5.72 14.66 -15.16
C SER A 9 -4.71 14.42 -14.05
N GLU A 10 -4.48 15.46 -13.24
CA GLU A 10 -3.56 15.35 -12.12
C GLU A 10 -3.95 14.14 -11.27
N PRO A 11 -3.03 13.21 -10.99
CA PRO A 11 -3.36 12.02 -10.24
C PRO A 11 -3.85 12.38 -8.84
N GLY A 12 -4.93 11.73 -8.41
CA GLY A 12 -5.41 11.81 -7.04
C GLY A 12 -5.06 10.56 -6.26
N PHE A 13 -5.32 10.57 -4.96
CA PHE A 13 -5.15 9.41 -4.12
C PHE A 13 -6.19 9.35 -3.00
N TRP A 14 -6.39 8.15 -2.44
CA TRP A 14 -7.19 7.92 -1.26
C TRP A 14 -6.31 7.68 -0.04
N LEU A 15 -6.75 8.20 1.10
CA LEU A 15 -6.16 7.91 2.41
C LEU A 15 -7.19 7.14 3.24
N ALA A 16 -6.86 5.91 3.62
CA ALA A 16 -7.64 5.15 4.56
C ALA A 16 -7.28 5.50 6.01
N LYS A 17 -8.28 5.52 6.87
CA LYS A 17 -8.14 5.75 8.31
C LYS A 17 -8.50 4.49 9.09
N SER A 18 -7.83 4.26 10.21
CA SER A 18 -8.07 3.10 11.07
C SER A 18 -9.53 3.00 11.55
N ASN A 19 -10.26 4.12 11.65
CA ASN A 19 -11.67 4.12 12.00
C ASN A 19 -12.62 3.82 10.82
N GLY A 20 -12.09 3.46 9.66
CA GLY A 20 -12.84 3.15 8.45
C GLY A 20 -13.15 4.35 7.55
N GLY A 21 -12.76 5.56 7.94
CA GLY A 21 -12.94 6.73 7.09
C GLY A 21 -12.00 6.74 5.89
N VAL A 22 -12.45 7.32 4.77
CA VAL A 22 -11.63 7.56 3.59
C VAL A 22 -11.60 9.05 3.29
N LEU A 23 -10.42 9.58 2.94
CA LEU A 23 -10.23 10.92 2.42
C LEU A 23 -9.80 10.80 0.97
N ALA A 24 -10.50 11.47 0.06
CA ALA A 24 -10.13 11.62 -1.33
C ALA A 24 -9.36 12.93 -1.53
N VAL A 25 -8.23 12.86 -2.21
CA VAL A 25 -7.29 13.98 -2.43
C VAL A 25 -7.03 14.14 -3.93
N GLY A 26 -6.86 15.37 -4.41
CA GLY A 26 -6.68 15.65 -5.85
C GLY A 26 -7.92 15.29 -6.65
N THR A 27 -7.76 14.52 -7.72
CA THR A 27 -8.86 14.08 -8.61
C THR A 27 -9.63 12.85 -8.09
N ALA A 28 -9.19 12.26 -6.96
CA ALA A 28 -9.84 11.08 -6.39
C ALA A 28 -11.29 11.36 -6.00
N LYS A 29 -12.20 10.47 -6.38
CA LYS A 29 -13.62 10.53 -5.97
C LYS A 29 -13.82 9.71 -4.68
N HIS A 30 -14.67 10.20 -3.79
CA HIS A 30 -15.07 9.46 -2.60
C HIS A 30 -16.26 8.53 -2.94
N PHE A 31 -16.10 7.22 -2.74
CA PHE A 31 -17.10 6.20 -3.05
C PHE A 31 -17.84 5.65 -1.84
N GLY A 32 -17.47 6.05 -0.63
CA GLY A 32 -18.02 5.59 0.64
C GLY A 32 -16.94 5.31 1.69
N ASP A 33 -17.35 4.95 2.90
CA ASP A 33 -16.42 4.61 3.97
C ASP A 33 -17.04 3.62 4.99
N ALA A 34 -16.19 3.00 5.82
CA ALA A 34 -16.58 1.99 6.80
C ALA A 34 -16.79 2.55 8.21
N LYS A 35 -16.95 3.89 8.40
CA LYS A 35 -17.08 4.49 9.74
C LYS A 35 -18.29 3.99 10.53
N GLN A 36 -19.40 3.75 9.84
CA GLN A 36 -20.66 3.33 10.44
C GLN A 36 -20.94 1.83 10.22
N VAL A 37 -19.97 1.08 9.67
CA VAL A 37 -20.08 -0.34 9.45
C VAL A 37 -19.60 -1.08 10.70
N ASP A 38 -20.39 -2.05 11.17
CA ASP A 38 -19.96 -2.96 12.22
C ASP A 38 -18.81 -3.83 11.71
N ARG A 39 -17.71 -3.84 12.47
CA ARG A 39 -16.48 -4.58 12.11
C ARG A 39 -15.72 -5.03 13.34
N SER A 40 -14.98 -6.12 13.20
CA SER A 40 -14.27 -6.76 14.31
C SER A 40 -12.95 -6.07 14.70
N GLY A 41 -12.44 -5.14 13.85
CA GLY A 41 -11.18 -4.46 14.12
C GLY A 41 -10.96 -3.17 13.31
N PRO A 42 -9.83 -2.46 13.52
CA PRO A 42 -9.49 -1.28 12.75
C PRO A 42 -9.21 -1.61 11.27
N ILE A 43 -9.46 -0.65 10.37
CA ILE A 43 -8.95 -0.71 9.01
C ILE A 43 -7.43 -0.56 9.06
N VAL A 44 -6.74 -1.37 8.27
CA VAL A 44 -5.28 -1.41 8.19
C VAL A 44 -4.76 -1.05 6.81
N ASP A 45 -5.54 -1.32 5.74
CA ASP A 45 -5.09 -1.04 4.38
C ASP A 45 -6.26 -0.74 3.43
N LEU A 46 -5.90 -0.22 2.25
CA LEU A 46 -6.78 0.11 1.14
C LEU A 46 -6.11 -0.28 -0.17
N ALA A 47 -6.86 -0.90 -1.09
CA ALA A 47 -6.42 -1.19 -2.45
C ALA A 47 -7.51 -0.83 -3.47
N ALA A 48 -7.11 -0.45 -4.68
CA ALA A 48 -8.03 -0.12 -5.76
C ALA A 48 -7.84 -1.05 -6.97
N PRO A 49 -8.92 -1.60 -7.56
CA PRO A 49 -8.81 -2.35 -8.80
C PRO A 49 -8.41 -1.44 -9.96
N ALA A 50 -7.58 -1.94 -10.88
CA ALA A 50 -7.13 -1.18 -12.03
C ALA A 50 -8.32 -0.66 -12.86
N GLY A 51 -8.29 0.64 -13.18
CA GLY A 51 -9.32 1.32 -13.98
C GLY A 51 -10.69 1.44 -13.29
N ALA A 52 -10.77 1.19 -11.97
CA ALA A 52 -12.03 1.19 -11.26
C ALA A 52 -12.42 2.55 -10.67
N GLU A 53 -13.71 2.81 -10.67
CA GLU A 53 -14.34 3.85 -9.85
C GLU A 53 -14.76 3.23 -8.50
N GLY A 54 -13.75 2.83 -7.69
CA GLY A 54 -13.98 2.19 -6.40
C GLY A 54 -12.71 1.68 -5.73
N TYR A 55 -12.85 1.17 -4.52
CA TYR A 55 -11.76 0.63 -3.71
C TYR A 55 -12.27 -0.40 -2.68
N TRP A 56 -11.34 -1.17 -2.16
CA TRP A 56 -11.53 -2.03 -1.01
C TRP A 56 -10.84 -1.44 0.21
N LEU A 57 -11.44 -1.63 1.38
CA LEU A 57 -10.80 -1.46 2.69
C LEU A 57 -10.69 -2.83 3.34
N VAL A 58 -9.62 -3.09 4.05
CA VAL A 58 -9.45 -4.32 4.84
C VAL A 58 -9.19 -3.99 6.31
N SER A 59 -9.83 -4.75 7.21
CA SER A 59 -9.56 -4.68 8.66
C SER A 59 -8.42 -5.63 9.05
N ASP A 60 -7.86 -5.44 10.24
CA ASP A 60 -6.85 -6.34 10.81
C ASP A 60 -7.38 -7.77 11.07
N SER A 61 -8.70 -7.94 11.18
CA SER A 61 -9.39 -9.22 11.25
C SER A 61 -9.63 -9.87 9.87
N GLY A 62 -9.25 -9.19 8.77
CA GLY A 62 -9.39 -9.65 7.40
C GLY A 62 -10.78 -9.49 6.80
N GLU A 63 -11.65 -8.67 7.39
CA GLU A 63 -12.93 -8.28 6.78
C GLU A 63 -12.67 -7.29 5.67
N VAL A 64 -13.26 -7.52 4.48
CA VAL A 64 -13.13 -6.65 3.31
C VAL A 64 -14.43 -5.89 3.06
N PHE A 65 -14.31 -4.58 2.82
CA PHE A 65 -15.42 -3.67 2.52
C PHE A 65 -15.21 -3.05 1.15
N SER A 66 -16.16 -3.24 0.24
CA SER A 66 -16.11 -2.78 -1.15
C SER A 66 -16.91 -1.50 -1.33
N TYR A 67 -16.36 -0.52 -2.03
CA TYR A 67 -17.00 0.76 -2.33
C TYR A 67 -16.89 1.10 -3.81
N GLY A 68 -17.89 1.87 -4.31
CA GLY A 68 -17.99 2.14 -5.75
C GLY A 68 -18.28 0.89 -6.55
N ASN A 69 -17.56 0.68 -7.65
CA ASN A 69 -17.71 -0.51 -8.49
C ASN A 69 -16.71 -1.64 -8.15
N ALA A 70 -15.97 -1.53 -7.05
CA ALA A 70 -15.06 -2.58 -6.60
C ALA A 70 -15.84 -3.83 -6.17
N VAL A 71 -15.62 -4.96 -6.86
CA VAL A 71 -16.34 -6.21 -6.62
C VAL A 71 -15.75 -6.91 -5.40
N HIS A 72 -16.62 -7.35 -4.47
CA HIS A 72 -16.20 -8.16 -3.32
C HIS A 72 -15.93 -9.61 -3.77
N HIS A 73 -14.71 -10.09 -3.55
CA HIS A 73 -14.26 -11.43 -3.97
C HIS A 73 -14.19 -12.43 -2.80
N GLY A 74 -14.52 -12.04 -1.59
CA GLY A 74 -14.44 -12.81 -0.36
C GLY A 74 -13.54 -12.15 0.70
N ASP A 75 -13.59 -12.66 1.91
CA ASP A 75 -12.81 -12.16 3.04
C ASP A 75 -12.51 -13.27 4.06
N LEU A 76 -11.85 -12.90 5.17
CA LEU A 76 -11.50 -13.83 6.24
C LEU A 76 -12.47 -13.79 7.42
N ARG A 77 -13.65 -13.21 7.24
CA ARG A 77 -14.67 -13.09 8.28
C ARG A 77 -15.02 -14.47 8.86
N GLY A 78 -14.97 -14.57 10.19
CA GLY A 78 -15.22 -15.81 10.91
C GLY A 78 -14.08 -16.83 10.92
N GLN A 79 -12.94 -16.51 10.31
CA GLN A 79 -11.73 -17.33 10.42
C GLN A 79 -10.89 -16.90 11.63
N THR A 80 -10.22 -17.86 12.27
CA THR A 80 -9.23 -17.58 13.32
C THR A 80 -7.87 -17.42 12.66
N LEU A 81 -7.31 -16.22 12.72
CA LEU A 81 -5.98 -15.92 12.21
C LEU A 81 -4.94 -16.11 13.32
N ALA A 82 -3.73 -16.55 12.96
CA ALA A 82 -2.60 -16.62 13.88
C ALA A 82 -2.11 -15.22 14.26
N ASP A 83 -2.03 -14.34 13.25
CA ASP A 83 -1.63 -12.94 13.36
C ASP A 83 -2.57 -12.04 12.53
N PRO A 84 -2.68 -10.74 12.86
CA PRO A 84 -3.58 -9.84 12.15
C PRO A 84 -3.17 -9.64 10.69
N VAL A 85 -4.15 -9.31 9.84
CA VAL A 85 -3.91 -8.80 8.49
C VAL A 85 -3.24 -7.43 8.60
N VAL A 86 -2.23 -7.20 7.76
CA VAL A 86 -1.41 -5.97 7.74
C VAL A 86 -1.34 -5.32 6.38
N ALA A 87 -1.66 -6.05 5.30
CA ALA A 87 -1.60 -5.51 3.94
C ALA A 87 -2.63 -6.16 3.02
N MET A 88 -3.03 -5.40 2.00
CA MET A 88 -3.88 -5.81 0.89
C MET A 88 -3.29 -5.29 -0.42
N THR A 89 -3.24 -6.11 -1.46
CA THR A 89 -2.88 -5.66 -2.81
C THR A 89 -3.83 -6.19 -3.86
N ALA A 90 -4.20 -5.34 -4.82
CA ALA A 90 -5.11 -5.69 -5.90
C ALA A 90 -4.40 -6.55 -6.96
N HIS A 91 -5.10 -7.53 -7.53
CA HIS A 91 -4.63 -8.19 -8.75
C HIS A 91 -4.67 -7.18 -9.92
N PRO A 92 -3.64 -7.11 -10.80
CA PRO A 92 -3.54 -6.11 -11.86
C PRO A 92 -4.73 -6.06 -12.82
N THR A 93 -5.49 -7.16 -12.94
CA THR A 93 -6.74 -7.18 -13.74
C THR A 93 -7.95 -6.60 -13.01
N GLY A 94 -7.82 -6.26 -11.73
CA GLY A 94 -8.92 -5.78 -10.88
C GLY A 94 -9.95 -6.85 -10.46
N ASN A 95 -9.74 -8.13 -10.80
CA ASN A 95 -10.70 -9.22 -10.54
C ASN A 95 -10.30 -10.10 -9.34
N GLY A 96 -9.61 -9.55 -8.37
CA GLY A 96 -9.18 -10.24 -7.16
C GLY A 96 -8.17 -9.42 -6.37
N TYR A 97 -7.78 -9.95 -5.24
CA TYR A 97 -6.80 -9.35 -4.33
C TYR A 97 -6.17 -10.40 -3.42
N TRP A 98 -5.05 -10.05 -2.83
CA TRP A 98 -4.40 -10.81 -1.77
C TRP A 98 -4.48 -10.03 -0.46
N LEU A 99 -4.55 -10.78 0.65
CA LEU A 99 -4.35 -10.28 2.02
C LEU A 99 -3.11 -10.94 2.60
N ALA A 100 -2.29 -10.16 3.30
CA ALA A 100 -1.12 -10.68 4.02
C ALA A 100 -1.27 -10.44 5.52
N THR A 101 -0.88 -11.45 6.32
CA THR A 101 -0.84 -11.37 7.79
C THR A 101 0.58 -11.06 8.30
N ALA A 102 0.70 -10.59 9.54
CA ALA A 102 1.98 -10.19 10.13
C ALA A 102 2.99 -11.34 10.25
N ASP A 103 2.53 -12.60 10.35
CA ASP A 103 3.36 -13.81 10.27
C ASP A 103 3.77 -14.19 8.84
N GLY A 104 3.32 -13.42 7.83
CA GLY A 104 3.59 -13.66 6.42
C GLY A 104 2.68 -14.68 5.76
N GLY A 105 1.55 -15.03 6.38
CA GLY A 105 0.47 -15.78 5.74
C GLY A 105 -0.10 -14.97 4.57
N VAL A 106 -0.50 -15.65 3.48
CA VAL A 106 -1.10 -15.03 2.30
C VAL A 106 -2.42 -15.71 1.97
N PHE A 107 -3.45 -14.92 1.73
CA PHE A 107 -4.79 -15.35 1.35
C PHE A 107 -5.19 -14.72 0.02
N SER A 108 -5.66 -15.55 -0.91
CA SER A 108 -5.98 -15.17 -2.29
C SER A 108 -7.49 -15.19 -2.51
N PHE A 109 -8.02 -14.14 -3.17
CA PHE A 109 -9.44 -14.00 -3.46
C PHE A 109 -9.67 -13.62 -4.92
N GLY A 110 -10.76 -14.12 -5.51
CA GLY A 110 -11.07 -13.90 -6.92
C GLY A 110 -10.04 -14.58 -7.84
N ASN A 111 -9.53 -13.83 -8.82
CA ASN A 111 -8.53 -14.34 -9.77
C ASN A 111 -7.08 -14.25 -9.26
N ALA A 112 -6.88 -13.77 -8.04
CA ALA A 112 -5.56 -13.70 -7.42
C ALA A 112 -5.01 -15.10 -7.16
N GLY A 113 -3.92 -15.49 -7.85
CA GLY A 113 -3.28 -16.79 -7.71
C GLY A 113 -2.46 -16.89 -6.42
N TYR A 114 -2.45 -18.06 -5.77
CA TYR A 114 -1.54 -18.31 -4.65
C TYR A 114 -0.16 -18.71 -5.15
N HIS A 115 0.89 -18.01 -4.75
CA HIS A 115 2.27 -18.23 -5.18
C HIS A 115 3.21 -18.65 -4.05
N GLY A 116 2.71 -18.73 -2.80
CA GLY A 116 3.46 -19.10 -1.60
C GLY A 116 3.26 -18.11 -0.46
N SER A 117 3.75 -18.45 0.72
CA SER A 117 3.67 -17.61 1.93
C SER A 117 4.79 -17.92 2.91
N MET A 118 4.94 -17.06 3.92
CA MET A 118 5.82 -17.30 5.08
C MET A 118 5.05 -17.82 6.29
N GLY A 119 3.73 -17.95 6.20
CA GLY A 119 2.89 -18.43 7.30
C GLY A 119 3.38 -19.77 7.88
N GLY A 120 3.52 -19.83 9.19
CA GLY A 120 4.08 -21.00 9.88
C GLY A 120 5.62 -21.08 9.91
N ILE A 121 6.33 -20.10 9.31
CA ILE A 121 7.80 -19.98 9.37
C ILE A 121 8.14 -18.84 10.33
N ALA A 122 9.03 -19.11 11.31
CA ALA A 122 9.45 -18.08 12.25
C ALA A 122 10.24 -16.96 11.52
N LEU A 123 9.67 -15.75 11.50
CA LEU A 123 10.31 -14.57 10.95
C LEU A 123 11.11 -13.82 12.00
N ASN A 124 12.21 -13.16 11.61
CA ASN A 124 12.96 -12.28 12.50
C ASN A 124 12.14 -11.06 12.92
N LYS A 125 11.33 -10.54 12.00
CA LYS A 125 10.45 -9.39 12.18
C LYS A 125 9.14 -9.61 11.42
N PRO A 126 8.02 -9.02 11.89
CA PRO A 126 6.73 -9.19 11.23
C PRO A 126 6.70 -8.56 9.84
N VAL A 127 5.91 -9.14 8.95
CA VAL A 127 5.52 -8.53 7.68
C VAL A 127 4.70 -7.28 7.95
N VAL A 128 4.93 -6.25 7.14
CA VAL A 128 4.29 -4.92 7.25
C VAL A 128 3.77 -4.38 5.92
N GLY A 129 4.02 -5.09 4.82
CA GLY A 129 3.55 -4.67 3.50
C GLY A 129 3.60 -5.80 2.49
N MET A 130 2.80 -5.65 1.44
CA MET A 130 2.69 -6.58 0.32
C MET A 130 2.48 -5.78 -0.97
N GLU A 131 3.14 -6.21 -2.06
CA GLU A 131 2.94 -5.66 -3.40
C GLU A 131 2.91 -6.76 -4.44
N THR A 132 2.05 -6.59 -5.46
CA THR A 132 1.96 -7.54 -6.58
C THR A 132 2.94 -7.18 -7.69
N THR A 133 3.35 -8.20 -8.46
CA THR A 133 4.05 -7.95 -9.73
C THR A 133 3.08 -7.42 -10.79
N LYS A 134 3.60 -6.70 -11.78
CA LYS A 134 2.81 -6.16 -12.90
C LYS A 134 2.01 -7.24 -13.65
N SER A 135 2.50 -8.47 -13.69
CA SER A 135 1.84 -9.61 -14.33
C SER A 135 0.68 -10.20 -13.50
N GLY A 136 0.69 -9.99 -12.16
CA GLY A 136 -0.18 -10.69 -11.22
C GLY A 136 0.20 -12.15 -10.95
N ASN A 137 1.37 -12.61 -11.47
CA ASN A 137 1.84 -13.99 -11.27
C ASN A 137 2.86 -14.10 -10.12
N GLY A 138 2.95 -13.09 -9.27
CA GLY A 138 3.80 -13.07 -8.09
C GLY A 138 3.55 -11.85 -7.22
N TYR A 139 4.21 -11.84 -6.08
CA TYR A 139 4.14 -10.76 -5.11
C TYR A 139 5.36 -10.75 -4.20
N TRP A 140 5.60 -9.61 -3.56
CA TRP A 140 6.59 -9.43 -2.51
C TRP A 140 5.89 -9.24 -1.17
N LEU A 141 6.51 -9.77 -0.09
CA LEU A 141 6.21 -9.38 1.29
C LEU A 141 7.44 -8.68 1.85
N VAL A 142 7.25 -7.57 2.54
CA VAL A 142 8.33 -6.86 3.25
C VAL A 142 8.13 -6.95 4.76
N ALA A 143 9.20 -7.31 5.49
CA ALA A 143 9.22 -7.29 6.94
C ALA A 143 9.68 -5.92 7.48
N SER A 144 9.43 -5.65 8.76
CA SER A 144 9.75 -4.37 9.39
C SER A 144 11.25 -4.07 9.55
N ASP A 145 12.12 -5.06 9.38
CA ASP A 145 13.58 -4.89 9.25
C ASP A 145 14.01 -4.66 7.79
N GLY A 146 13.05 -4.70 6.84
CA GLY A 146 13.29 -4.59 5.40
C GLY A 146 13.78 -5.88 4.76
N GLY A 147 13.67 -7.01 5.45
CA GLY A 147 13.71 -8.33 4.83
C GLY A 147 12.59 -8.46 3.80
N ILE A 148 12.89 -9.04 2.63
CA ILE A 148 11.93 -9.20 1.55
C ILE A 148 11.78 -10.67 1.16
N PHE A 149 10.55 -11.08 0.89
CA PHE A 149 10.20 -12.42 0.43
C PHE A 149 9.50 -12.31 -0.91
N SER A 150 10.06 -12.97 -1.92
CA SER A 150 9.58 -12.95 -3.31
C SER A 150 8.91 -14.26 -3.65
N PHE A 151 7.69 -14.20 -4.22
CA PHE A 151 6.91 -15.37 -4.61
C PHE A 151 6.45 -15.25 -6.06
N GLY A 152 6.32 -16.42 -6.73
CA GLY A 152 5.94 -16.47 -8.14
C GLY A 152 7.03 -15.87 -9.03
N ASP A 153 6.67 -14.94 -9.90
CA ASP A 153 7.60 -14.22 -10.79
C ASP A 153 8.20 -12.93 -10.20
N ALA A 154 8.00 -12.70 -8.91
CA ALA A 154 8.54 -11.53 -8.21
C ALA A 154 10.08 -11.59 -8.13
N GLY A 155 10.76 -10.65 -8.81
CA GLY A 155 12.20 -10.53 -8.81
C GLY A 155 12.75 -9.95 -7.49
N PHE A 156 13.92 -10.41 -7.04
CA PHE A 156 14.63 -9.79 -5.91
C PHE A 156 15.53 -8.65 -6.43
N PHE A 157 15.32 -7.43 -5.92
CA PHE A 157 16.08 -6.24 -6.30
C PHE A 157 16.98 -5.71 -5.18
N GLY A 158 16.91 -6.26 -3.99
CA GLY A 158 17.68 -5.88 -2.80
C GLY A 158 16.81 -5.76 -1.55
N SER A 159 17.44 -5.60 -0.40
CA SER A 159 16.76 -5.49 0.89
C SER A 159 17.59 -4.68 1.89
N THR A 160 16.98 -4.30 3.02
CA THR A 160 17.69 -3.72 4.15
C THR A 160 17.83 -4.71 5.32
N GLY A 161 17.49 -5.99 5.12
CA GLY A 161 17.48 -7.00 6.18
C GLY A 161 18.83 -7.23 6.88
N ASP A 162 19.95 -6.92 6.21
CA ASP A 162 21.31 -7.07 6.74
C ASP A 162 21.89 -5.79 7.34
N ILE A 163 21.13 -4.69 7.35
CA ILE A 163 21.58 -3.41 7.91
C ILE A 163 20.76 -3.00 9.12
N VAL A 164 21.40 -2.30 10.05
CA VAL A 164 20.69 -1.73 11.22
C VAL A 164 19.97 -0.46 10.80
N LEU A 165 18.65 -0.53 10.75
CA LEU A 165 17.81 0.62 10.46
C LEU A 165 17.64 1.51 11.69
N ASN A 166 17.63 2.84 11.50
CA ASN A 166 17.30 3.79 12.56
C ASN A 166 15.84 3.68 13.02
N LYS A 167 14.96 3.34 12.08
CA LYS A 167 13.52 3.14 12.27
C LYS A 167 13.03 1.98 11.40
N PRO A 168 12.01 1.24 11.88
CA PRO A 168 11.48 0.10 11.13
C PRO A 168 10.83 0.54 9.81
N ILE A 169 10.87 -0.35 8.82
CA ILE A 169 10.06 -0.24 7.61
C ILE A 169 8.59 -0.35 8.00
N THR A 170 7.74 0.43 7.35
CA THR A 170 6.29 0.46 7.55
C THR A 170 5.50 0.10 6.29
N SER A 171 6.07 0.27 5.11
CA SER A 171 5.43 -0.08 3.85
C SER A 171 6.44 -0.27 2.73
N MET A 172 5.99 -0.86 1.64
CA MET A 172 6.69 -0.89 0.36
C MET A 172 5.74 -0.44 -0.76
N THR A 173 6.33 -0.05 -1.89
CA THR A 173 5.58 0.23 -3.11
C THR A 173 6.41 -0.25 -4.31
N ALA A 174 5.80 -1.06 -5.17
CA ALA A 174 6.46 -1.56 -6.38
C ALA A 174 6.39 -0.51 -7.51
N ALA A 175 7.43 -0.47 -8.33
CA ALA A 175 7.40 0.32 -9.56
C ALA A 175 6.39 -0.28 -10.55
N ARG A 176 5.59 0.58 -11.19
CA ARG A 176 4.55 0.18 -12.17
C ARG A 176 5.11 -0.59 -13.37
N ASP A 177 6.38 -0.40 -13.68
CA ASP A 177 7.08 -1.13 -14.74
C ASP A 177 7.63 -2.50 -14.28
N GLY A 178 7.57 -2.79 -12.96
CA GLY A 178 7.99 -4.05 -12.36
C GLY A 178 9.50 -4.22 -12.22
N ARG A 179 10.32 -3.15 -12.36
CA ARG A 179 11.80 -3.22 -12.34
C ARG A 179 12.44 -2.81 -11.02
N GLY A 180 11.67 -2.69 -9.97
CA GLY A 180 12.14 -2.33 -8.65
C GLY A 180 11.03 -1.98 -7.69
N TYR A 181 11.41 -1.55 -6.49
CA TYR A 181 10.51 -1.12 -5.44
C TYR A 181 11.19 -0.14 -4.50
N TRP A 182 10.38 0.56 -3.73
CA TRP A 182 10.82 1.42 -2.62
C TRP A 182 10.30 0.86 -1.31
N PHE A 183 11.11 1.00 -0.24
CA PHE A 183 10.68 0.81 1.14
C PHE A 183 10.61 2.15 1.84
N VAL A 184 9.67 2.28 2.77
CA VAL A 184 9.50 3.46 3.60
C VAL A 184 9.62 3.10 5.07
N ALA A 185 10.53 3.79 5.77
CA ALA A 185 10.68 3.66 7.21
C ALA A 185 9.70 4.60 7.95
N SER A 186 9.40 4.29 9.20
CA SER A 186 8.45 5.05 10.02
C SER A 186 8.82 6.53 10.25
N ASP A 187 10.08 6.91 10.07
CA ASP A 187 10.56 8.30 10.13
C ASP A 187 10.56 9.02 8.78
N GLY A 188 10.08 8.36 7.73
CA GLY A 188 10.07 8.87 6.36
C GLY A 188 11.36 8.60 5.59
N GLY A 189 12.26 7.76 6.09
CA GLY A 189 13.38 7.24 5.31
C GLY A 189 12.87 6.43 4.12
N VAL A 190 13.47 6.62 2.95
CA VAL A 190 13.13 5.91 1.71
C VAL A 190 14.36 5.14 1.23
N PHE A 191 14.16 3.90 0.82
CA PHE A 191 15.17 3.03 0.24
C PHE A 191 14.69 2.55 -1.13
N ALA A 192 15.49 2.77 -2.16
CA ALA A 192 15.18 2.42 -3.55
C ALA A 192 16.00 1.21 -3.98
N PHE A 193 15.35 0.22 -4.61
CA PHE A 193 15.97 -1.02 -5.05
C PHE A 193 15.59 -1.36 -6.49
N GLY A 194 16.57 -1.85 -7.27
CA GLY A 194 16.39 -2.14 -8.69
C GLY A 194 16.65 -0.92 -9.57
N SER A 195 15.89 -0.78 -10.65
CA SER A 195 16.02 0.31 -11.63
C SER A 195 15.11 1.51 -11.33
N VAL A 196 14.81 1.76 -10.06
CA VAL A 196 13.99 2.87 -9.61
C VAL A 196 14.83 4.02 -9.08
N GLU A 197 14.39 5.26 -9.28
CA GLU A 197 15.09 6.45 -8.81
C GLU A 197 14.71 6.83 -7.38
N PHE A 198 15.66 7.43 -6.67
CA PHE A 198 15.42 8.04 -5.36
C PHE A 198 15.18 9.55 -5.56
N PHE A 199 13.96 10.00 -5.29
CA PHE A 199 13.56 11.41 -5.45
C PHE A 199 13.66 12.22 -4.16
N GLY A 200 13.93 11.59 -3.03
CA GLY A 200 14.10 12.24 -1.73
C GLY A 200 13.43 11.48 -0.58
N SER A 201 13.64 11.95 0.63
CA SER A 201 13.09 11.33 1.83
C SER A 201 12.83 12.33 2.95
N ARG A 202 12.15 11.87 4.00
CA ARG A 202 11.97 12.62 5.26
C ARG A 202 12.71 11.96 6.42
N GLY A 203 13.57 10.99 6.14
CA GLY A 203 14.33 10.25 7.13
C GLY A 203 15.17 11.15 8.05
N GLY A 204 15.31 10.72 9.30
CA GLY A 204 15.99 11.51 10.34
C GLY A 204 15.18 12.67 10.89
N ASN A 205 13.92 12.84 10.46
CA ASN A 205 13.05 13.86 11.02
C ASN A 205 12.71 13.51 12.49
N LYS A 206 12.98 14.46 13.41
CA LYS A 206 12.72 14.30 14.85
C LYS A 206 11.23 14.39 15.21
N ASN A 207 10.34 14.47 14.23
CA ASN A 207 8.91 14.49 14.46
C ASN A 207 8.44 13.14 15.05
N ARG A 208 7.50 13.22 16.00
CA ARG A 208 6.87 12.05 16.63
C ARG A 208 5.78 11.41 15.75
N ARG A 209 5.82 11.62 14.42
CA ARG A 209 4.87 11.09 13.44
C ARG A 209 5.46 9.86 12.80
N SER A 210 4.59 8.91 12.45
CA SER A 210 4.95 7.75 11.64
C SER A 210 4.42 7.92 10.22
N THR A 211 5.11 7.34 9.25
CA THR A 211 4.58 7.22 7.90
C THR A 211 3.40 6.26 7.90
N ALA A 212 2.34 6.65 7.20
CA ALA A 212 1.22 5.78 6.88
C ALA A 212 1.46 4.96 5.60
N GLY A 213 2.32 5.49 4.70
CA GLY A 213 2.66 4.81 3.46
C GLY A 213 3.27 5.75 2.42
N MET A 214 3.49 5.19 1.24
CA MET A 214 3.97 5.84 0.04
C MET A 214 3.13 5.41 -1.15
N ALA A 215 2.91 6.32 -2.10
CA ALA A 215 2.30 6.01 -3.37
C ALA A 215 3.11 6.62 -4.51
N VAL A 216 3.29 5.87 -5.59
CA VAL A 216 4.11 6.25 -6.76
C VAL A 216 3.22 6.88 -7.82
N THR A 217 3.72 7.91 -8.50
CA THR A 217 3.05 8.55 -9.63
C THR A 217 2.89 7.57 -10.81
N ASN A 218 1.97 7.87 -11.73
CA ASN A 218 1.74 7.02 -12.90
C ASN A 218 2.94 6.91 -13.84
N THR A 219 3.87 7.87 -13.77
CA THR A 219 5.11 7.93 -14.56
C THR A 219 6.24 7.07 -13.97
N ASN A 220 6.21 6.73 -12.67
CA ASN A 220 7.32 6.29 -11.82
C ASN A 220 8.42 7.36 -11.59
N ASP A 221 8.19 8.63 -11.97
CA ASP A 221 9.15 9.71 -11.84
C ASP A 221 8.93 10.55 -10.56
N GLY A 222 8.11 10.06 -9.65
CA GLY A 222 7.84 10.67 -8.35
C GLY A 222 6.98 9.82 -7.43
N TYR A 223 6.82 10.30 -6.21
CA TYR A 223 5.98 9.67 -5.19
C TYR A 223 5.55 10.65 -4.10
N TRP A 224 4.49 10.29 -3.38
CA TRP A 224 4.06 10.94 -2.13
C TRP A 224 4.45 10.07 -0.94
N LEU A 225 5.06 10.69 0.09
CA LEU A 225 5.11 10.14 1.44
C LEU A 225 3.95 10.72 2.24
N VAL A 226 3.23 9.89 2.99
CA VAL A 226 2.12 10.34 3.82
C VAL A 226 2.35 9.96 5.26
N TRP A 227 2.18 10.94 6.15
CA TRP A 227 2.20 10.73 7.60
C TRP A 227 0.85 10.23 8.14
N ASP A 228 0.88 9.68 9.35
CA ASP A 228 -0.30 9.20 10.08
C ASP A 228 -1.38 10.27 10.33
N ASP A 229 -1.05 11.56 10.17
CA ASP A 229 -1.98 12.68 10.21
C ASP A 229 -2.49 13.12 8.82
N GLY A 230 -2.14 12.39 7.77
CA GLY A 230 -2.55 12.65 6.40
C GLY A 230 -1.77 13.78 5.71
N THR A 231 -0.73 14.33 6.35
CA THR A 231 0.16 15.28 5.66
C THR A 231 0.93 14.54 4.58
N SER A 232 0.81 15.00 3.33
CA SER A 232 1.54 14.46 2.18
C SER A 232 2.77 15.30 1.84
N PHE A 233 3.81 14.63 1.35
CA PHE A 233 5.04 15.24 0.87
C PHE A 233 5.34 14.70 -0.52
N PRO A 234 5.24 15.54 -1.56
CA PRO A 234 5.56 15.17 -2.92
C PRO A 234 7.08 15.16 -3.15
N PHE A 235 7.54 14.22 -3.99
CA PHE A 235 8.90 14.11 -4.48
C PHE A 235 8.89 13.78 -5.97
N GLY A 236 9.92 14.20 -6.70
CA GLY A 236 9.98 14.02 -8.15
C GLY A 236 8.89 14.82 -8.86
N ASP A 237 8.16 14.18 -9.76
CA ASP A 237 7.05 14.77 -10.51
C ASP A 237 5.69 14.75 -9.79
N ALA A 238 5.65 14.25 -8.55
CA ALA A 238 4.41 14.19 -7.78
C ALA A 238 3.88 15.61 -7.50
N PRO A 239 2.62 15.93 -7.89
CA PRO A 239 2.04 17.23 -7.60
C PRO A 239 1.79 17.44 -6.10
N ASP A 240 1.87 18.70 -5.67
CA ASP A 240 1.61 19.07 -4.27
C ASP A 240 0.10 19.17 -4.03
N PHE A 241 -0.44 18.17 -3.34
CA PHE A 241 -1.81 18.21 -2.84
C PHE A 241 -1.76 18.49 -1.33
N ALA A 242 -2.09 19.72 -0.95
CA ALA A 242 -2.21 20.06 0.46
C ALA A 242 -3.24 19.13 1.13
N SER A 243 -2.76 18.16 1.87
CA SER A 243 -3.61 17.23 2.63
C SER A 243 -3.22 17.23 4.10
N SER A 244 -4.22 17.22 4.98
CA SER A 244 -4.03 17.00 6.40
C SER A 244 -5.32 16.57 7.05
N VAL A 245 -5.22 15.77 8.11
CA VAL A 245 -6.34 15.41 8.95
C VAL A 245 -6.06 15.81 10.40
N ALA A 246 -7.12 16.16 11.14
CA ALA A 246 -6.97 16.67 12.51
C ALA A 246 -6.50 15.62 13.52
N LYS A 247 -6.51 14.32 13.17
CA LYS A 247 -6.16 13.21 14.06
C LYS A 247 -5.25 12.23 13.33
N ARG A 248 -4.29 11.64 14.05
CA ARG A 248 -3.39 10.59 13.57
C ARG A 248 -4.13 9.26 13.44
N THR A 249 -4.72 9.03 12.30
CA THR A 249 -5.54 7.84 12.03
C THR A 249 -5.36 7.30 10.62
N VAL A 250 -4.55 7.95 9.77
CA VAL A 250 -4.25 7.47 8.43
C VAL A 250 -3.33 6.27 8.53
N VAL A 251 -3.67 5.20 7.84
CA VAL A 251 -2.98 3.91 7.87
C VAL A 251 -2.53 3.45 6.49
N ALA A 252 -3.13 3.97 5.41
CA ALA A 252 -2.77 3.61 4.04
C ALA A 252 -3.02 4.75 3.05
N ILE A 253 -2.30 4.70 1.93
CA ILE A 253 -2.47 5.56 0.75
C ILE A 253 -2.53 4.68 -0.49
N GLU A 254 -3.45 5.01 -1.42
CA GLU A 254 -3.57 4.37 -2.72
C GLU A 254 -3.82 5.42 -3.81
N VAL A 255 -3.05 5.37 -4.89
CA VAL A 255 -3.23 6.26 -6.05
C VAL A 255 -4.42 5.82 -6.88
N VAL A 256 -5.16 6.79 -7.43
CA VAL A 256 -6.19 6.53 -8.44
C VAL A 256 -5.51 5.87 -9.66
N PRO A 257 -5.91 4.64 -10.03
CA PRO A 257 -5.28 3.87 -11.12
C PRO A 257 -5.50 4.50 -12.50
#